data_d21c89b21f20d923dc749a8246614fad
#
_entry.id   d21c89b21f20d923dc749a8246614fad
#
_cell.length_a   1.000
_cell.length_b   1.000
_cell.length_c   1.000
_cell.angle_alpha   90.00
_cell.angle_beta   90.00
_cell.angle_gamma   90.00
#
_symmetry.space_group_name_H-M   'P 1'
#
loop_
_entity.id
_entity.type
_entity.pdbx_description
1 polymer ?
#
loop_
_entity_poly.entity_id
_entity_poly.type
_entity_poly.pdbx_seq_one_letter_code
_entity_poly.pdbx_strand_id
1 'polypeptide(L)'
;MLLSELSHPNQLHGLTVSQLEEIACQIRERHLQVVSTSGGHLGPGLGVVELTLALYQTLDLDFDKVVWDVGHQGYPHKLITGRFNEFDTLRQQNGVAGYLKRTESKFDHFGAGHASTSISAALGMAIARDAKGENHKCVAVIGDGALTGGMALEAINHAGTLPETPFLVILNDNDMSISPPVGALSTYLNKVRLSPPLQFLSNSVQELSLIHISEPTRRTS
;
A
#
# COMPACT_ATOMS: atom_id res chain seq x y z
N MET A 1 -4.22 -10.93 -19.52
CA MET A 1 -3.16 -11.63 -18.73
C MET A 1 -3.82 -12.16 -17.47
N LEU A 2 -3.50 -13.40 -17.08
CA LEU A 2 -4.06 -13.97 -15.85
C LEU A 2 -3.17 -13.65 -14.65
N LEU A 3 -3.79 -13.28 -13.53
CA LEU A 3 -3.09 -13.04 -12.26
C LEU A 3 -2.27 -14.28 -11.81
N SER A 4 -2.79 -15.48 -12.08
CA SER A 4 -2.11 -16.74 -11.77
C SER A 4 -0.80 -16.98 -12.55
N GLU A 5 -0.60 -16.25 -13.65
CA GLU A 5 0.61 -16.30 -14.47
C GLU A 5 1.67 -15.28 -14.03
N LEU A 6 1.28 -14.32 -13.17
CA LEU A 6 2.17 -13.32 -12.61
C LEU A 6 3.10 -13.97 -11.59
N SER A 7 4.36 -14.08 -11.94
CA SER A 7 5.44 -14.56 -11.07
C SER A 7 6.37 -13.45 -10.58
N HIS A 8 6.33 -12.30 -11.27
CA HIS A 8 7.20 -11.17 -11.00
C HIS A 8 6.47 -9.83 -11.20
N PRO A 9 6.56 -8.88 -10.25
CA PRO A 9 5.84 -7.61 -10.33
C PRO A 9 6.19 -6.76 -11.55
N ASN A 10 7.41 -6.85 -12.08
CA ASN A 10 7.83 -6.11 -13.28
C ASN A 10 7.06 -6.53 -14.56
N GLN A 11 6.33 -7.64 -14.52
CA GLN A 11 5.43 -8.03 -15.63
C GLN A 11 4.23 -7.07 -15.77
N LEU A 12 3.99 -6.19 -14.80
CA LEU A 12 3.00 -5.12 -14.90
C LEU A 12 3.48 -3.94 -15.74
N HIS A 13 4.80 -3.83 -15.99
CA HIS A 13 5.34 -2.73 -16.78
C HIS A 13 4.80 -2.78 -18.20
N GLY A 14 4.34 -1.64 -18.71
CA GLY A 14 3.81 -1.51 -20.07
C GLY A 14 2.41 -2.06 -20.31
N LEU A 15 1.73 -2.57 -19.29
CA LEU A 15 0.32 -2.96 -19.39
C LEU A 15 -0.56 -1.72 -19.60
N THR A 16 -1.62 -1.88 -20.38
CA THR A 16 -2.64 -0.85 -20.56
C THR A 16 -3.53 -0.75 -19.31
N VAL A 17 -4.23 0.36 -19.15
CA VAL A 17 -5.18 0.56 -18.04
C VAL A 17 -6.21 -0.57 -18.02
N SER A 18 -6.79 -0.94 -19.17
CA SER A 18 -7.79 -2.03 -19.24
C SER A 18 -7.22 -3.37 -18.76
N GLN A 19 -5.96 -3.68 -19.07
CA GLN A 19 -5.31 -4.90 -18.58
C GLN A 19 -5.07 -4.86 -17.07
N LEU A 20 -4.74 -3.69 -16.52
CA LEU A 20 -4.59 -3.52 -15.07
C LEU A 20 -5.95 -3.63 -14.35
N GLU A 21 -7.03 -3.13 -14.95
CA GLU A 21 -8.39 -3.27 -14.42
C GLU A 21 -8.82 -4.75 -14.38
N GLU A 22 -8.51 -5.53 -15.41
CA GLU A 22 -8.75 -6.98 -15.41
C GLU A 22 -7.99 -7.68 -14.27
N ILE A 23 -6.72 -7.33 -14.06
CA ILE A 23 -5.91 -7.86 -12.95
C ILE A 23 -6.49 -7.41 -11.61
N ALA A 24 -6.93 -6.17 -11.48
CA ALA A 24 -7.57 -5.66 -10.27
C ALA A 24 -8.83 -6.47 -9.89
N CYS A 25 -9.67 -6.81 -10.87
CA CYS A 25 -10.82 -7.68 -10.66
C CYS A 25 -10.40 -9.06 -10.16
N GLN A 26 -9.40 -9.69 -10.80
CA GLN A 26 -8.90 -11.00 -10.40
C GLN A 26 -8.28 -10.99 -8.98
N ILE A 27 -7.57 -9.92 -8.60
CA ILE A 27 -7.05 -9.74 -7.25
C ILE A 27 -8.20 -9.68 -6.24
N ARG A 28 -9.24 -8.92 -6.52
CA ARG A 28 -10.41 -8.81 -5.63
C ARG A 28 -11.13 -10.13 -5.45
N GLU A 29 -11.39 -10.83 -6.54
CA GLU A 29 -12.05 -12.13 -6.52
C GLU A 29 -11.23 -13.13 -5.69
N ARG A 30 -9.94 -13.23 -5.95
CA ARG A 30 -9.04 -14.13 -5.21
C ARG A 30 -8.95 -13.78 -3.75
N HIS A 31 -8.84 -12.48 -3.44
CA HIS A 31 -8.79 -11.98 -2.07
C HIS A 31 -10.09 -12.32 -1.31
N LEU A 32 -11.25 -12.04 -1.89
CA LEU A 32 -12.55 -12.37 -1.32
C LEU A 32 -12.69 -13.87 -1.08
N GLN A 33 -12.35 -14.69 -2.07
CA GLN A 33 -12.44 -16.14 -1.99
C GLN A 33 -11.63 -16.69 -0.80
N VAL A 34 -10.38 -16.27 -0.66
CA VAL A 34 -9.49 -16.81 0.37
C VAL A 34 -9.83 -16.26 1.75
N VAL A 35 -10.05 -14.96 1.88
CA VAL A 35 -10.32 -14.34 3.19
C VAL A 35 -11.68 -14.78 3.75
N SER A 36 -12.67 -15.07 2.91
CA SER A 36 -13.95 -15.62 3.37
C SER A 36 -13.81 -16.97 4.08
N THR A 37 -12.77 -17.73 3.76
CA THR A 37 -12.51 -19.05 4.32
C THR A 37 -11.47 -19.01 5.44
N SER A 38 -10.34 -18.34 5.20
CA SER A 38 -9.19 -18.34 6.11
C SER A 38 -9.25 -17.21 7.15
N GLY A 39 -10.17 -16.26 6.98
CA GLY A 39 -10.16 -14.99 7.72
C GLY A 39 -9.00 -14.10 7.30
N GLY A 40 -8.96 -12.87 7.84
CA GLY A 40 -7.90 -11.91 7.54
C GLY A 40 -8.44 -10.50 7.33
N HIS A 41 -7.59 -9.64 6.76
CA HIS A 41 -7.89 -8.23 6.55
C HIS A 41 -8.54 -8.03 5.17
N LEU A 42 -9.86 -7.95 5.11
CA LEU A 42 -10.60 -7.82 3.86
C LEU A 42 -10.56 -6.37 3.32
N GLY A 43 -11.19 -5.44 4.03
CA GLY A 43 -11.35 -4.05 3.60
C GLY A 43 -10.02 -3.35 3.27
N PRO A 44 -9.00 -3.41 4.17
CA PRO A 44 -7.72 -2.78 3.92
C PRO A 44 -7.01 -3.26 2.65
N GLY A 45 -7.10 -4.56 2.35
CA GLY A 45 -6.50 -5.11 1.13
C GLY A 45 -7.26 -4.69 -0.13
N LEU A 46 -8.59 -4.67 -0.09
CA LEU A 46 -9.41 -4.24 -1.23
C LEU A 46 -9.19 -2.76 -1.58
N GLY A 47 -8.98 -1.92 -0.57
CA GLY A 47 -8.78 -0.48 -0.73
C GLY A 47 -7.45 -0.06 -1.35
N VAL A 48 -6.49 -0.98 -1.52
CA VAL A 48 -5.16 -0.67 -2.08
C VAL A 48 -4.84 -1.45 -3.35
N VAL A 49 -5.80 -2.07 -3.98
CA VAL A 49 -5.56 -2.88 -5.19
C VAL A 49 -4.99 -2.00 -6.30
N GLU A 50 -5.66 -0.91 -6.66
CA GLU A 50 -5.21 0.01 -7.70
C GLU A 50 -3.91 0.71 -7.32
N LEU A 51 -3.77 1.13 -6.07
CA LEU A 51 -2.54 1.72 -5.57
C LEU A 51 -1.35 0.75 -5.74
N THR A 52 -1.54 -0.53 -5.40
CA THR A 52 -0.50 -1.55 -5.55
C THR A 52 -0.13 -1.75 -7.01
N LEU A 53 -1.11 -1.84 -7.90
CA LEU A 53 -0.90 -2.00 -9.34
C LEU A 53 -0.17 -0.78 -9.93
N ALA A 54 -0.60 0.44 -9.60
CA ALA A 54 0.02 1.68 -10.07
C ALA A 54 1.48 1.82 -9.60
N LEU A 55 1.74 1.50 -8.34
CA LEU A 55 3.10 1.50 -7.81
C LEU A 55 3.99 0.52 -8.57
N TYR A 56 3.53 -0.72 -8.76
CA TYR A 56 4.35 -1.78 -9.36
C TYR A 56 4.41 -1.72 -10.87
N GLN A 57 3.54 -0.93 -11.51
CA GLN A 57 3.70 -0.54 -12.90
C GLN A 57 4.85 0.46 -13.10
N THR A 58 5.20 1.24 -12.08
CA THR A 58 6.17 2.34 -12.16
C THR A 58 7.48 2.07 -11.44
N LEU A 59 7.50 1.12 -10.50
CA LEU A 59 8.66 0.76 -9.70
C LEU A 59 9.28 -0.55 -10.17
N ASP A 60 10.60 -0.65 -10.09
CA ASP A 60 11.32 -1.91 -10.25
C ASP A 60 11.62 -2.50 -8.88
N LEU A 61 10.83 -3.47 -8.44
CA LEU A 61 10.94 -4.04 -7.10
C LEU A 61 12.20 -4.90 -6.87
N ASP A 62 12.99 -5.18 -7.89
CA ASP A 62 14.33 -5.75 -7.69
C ASP A 62 15.31 -4.72 -7.09
N PHE A 63 15.09 -3.44 -7.38
CA PHE A 63 15.91 -2.32 -6.91
C PHE A 63 15.16 -1.44 -5.92
N ASP A 64 13.98 -0.94 -6.30
CA ASP A 64 13.16 -0.03 -5.51
C ASP A 64 12.61 -0.73 -4.25
N LYS A 65 12.37 0.04 -3.19
CA LYS A 65 11.91 -0.48 -1.90
C LYS A 65 10.54 0.08 -1.56
N VAL A 66 9.59 -0.82 -1.30
CA VAL A 66 8.25 -0.45 -0.81
C VAL A 66 8.04 -1.03 0.57
N VAL A 67 7.65 -0.20 1.51
CA VAL A 67 7.37 -0.57 2.90
C VAL A 67 5.90 -0.30 3.20
N TRP A 68 5.16 -1.36 3.46
CA TRP A 68 3.74 -1.30 3.84
C TRP A 68 3.62 -1.23 5.36
N ASP A 69 2.99 -0.17 5.86
CA ASP A 69 2.75 -0.02 7.30
C ASP A 69 1.81 -1.10 7.82
N VAL A 70 2.08 -1.64 8.98
CA VAL A 70 1.39 -2.80 9.58
C VAL A 70 1.48 -4.06 8.70
N GLY A 71 1.34 -3.93 7.38
CA GLY A 71 1.29 -5.04 6.43
C GLY A 71 -0.09 -5.70 6.28
N HIS A 72 -1.13 -5.18 6.95
CA HIS A 72 -2.51 -5.63 6.81
C HIS A 72 -3.12 -5.33 5.43
N GLN A 73 -2.56 -4.38 4.70
CA GLN A 73 -2.88 -4.03 3.32
C GLN A 73 -2.08 -4.85 2.29
N GLY A 74 -1.20 -5.77 2.72
CA GLY A 74 -0.22 -6.44 1.88
C GLY A 74 -0.74 -7.61 1.03
N TYR A 75 -2.04 -7.93 1.03
CA TYR A 75 -2.55 -9.07 0.28
C TYR A 75 -2.46 -8.90 -1.24
N PRO A 76 -2.82 -7.75 -1.84
CA PRO A 76 -2.57 -7.51 -3.26
C PRO A 76 -1.09 -7.61 -3.63
N HIS A 77 -0.20 -7.09 -2.79
CA HIS A 77 1.24 -7.24 -2.96
C HIS A 77 1.67 -8.72 -3.01
N LYS A 78 1.14 -9.56 -2.10
CA LYS A 78 1.46 -10.99 -2.09
C LYS A 78 1.00 -11.68 -3.38
N LEU A 79 -0.21 -11.39 -3.85
CA LEU A 79 -0.77 -11.96 -5.07
C LEU A 79 0.07 -11.58 -6.31
N ILE A 80 0.50 -10.33 -6.41
CA ILE A 80 1.29 -9.81 -7.54
C ILE A 80 2.74 -10.32 -7.49
N THR A 81 3.26 -10.61 -6.31
CA THR A 81 4.66 -11.06 -6.12
C THR A 81 4.81 -12.58 -6.09
N GLY A 82 3.93 -13.29 -6.80
CA GLY A 82 4.09 -14.71 -7.12
C GLY A 82 3.49 -15.70 -6.11
N ARG A 83 2.73 -15.22 -5.10
CA ARG A 83 2.11 -16.09 -4.07
C ARG A 83 0.67 -16.47 -4.38
N PHE A 84 0.22 -16.32 -5.63
CA PHE A 84 -1.16 -16.60 -6.03
C PHE A 84 -1.58 -18.04 -5.73
N ASN A 85 -0.74 -19.02 -6.11
CA ASN A 85 -1.05 -20.44 -5.95
C ASN A 85 -1.05 -20.89 -4.48
N GLU A 86 -0.22 -20.27 -3.66
CA GLU A 86 -0.10 -20.59 -2.24
C GLU A 86 -1.10 -19.80 -1.37
N PHE A 87 -1.84 -18.86 -1.95
CA PHE A 87 -2.64 -17.92 -1.19
C PHE A 87 -3.78 -18.56 -0.41
N ASP A 88 -4.24 -19.77 -0.78
CA ASP A 88 -5.20 -20.57 -0.01
C ASP A 88 -4.67 -20.96 1.38
N THR A 89 -3.36 -20.95 1.57
CA THR A 89 -2.71 -21.24 2.86
C THR A 89 -2.54 -20.00 3.74
N LEU A 90 -3.19 -18.89 3.37
CA LEU A 90 -3.09 -17.62 4.11
C LEU A 90 -3.42 -17.82 5.59
N ARG A 91 -2.50 -17.36 6.48
CA ARG A 91 -2.60 -17.44 7.94
C ARG A 91 -2.60 -18.87 8.51
N GLN A 92 -2.32 -19.88 7.70
CA GLN A 92 -2.16 -21.25 8.19
C GLN A 92 -0.71 -21.51 8.62
N GLN A 93 -0.53 -22.53 9.45
CA GLN A 93 0.80 -22.98 9.85
C GLN A 93 1.62 -23.40 8.63
N ASN A 94 2.82 -22.87 8.48
CA ASN A 94 3.71 -23.07 7.33
C ASN A 94 3.16 -22.59 5.98
N GLY A 95 2.07 -21.83 5.98
CA GLY A 95 1.50 -21.19 4.81
C GLY A 95 1.88 -19.72 4.69
N VAL A 96 1.18 -19.01 3.80
CA VAL A 96 1.38 -17.57 3.56
C VAL A 96 1.04 -16.77 4.82
N ALA A 97 1.99 -15.95 5.27
CA ALA A 97 1.83 -15.14 6.48
C ALA A 97 0.75 -14.06 6.30
N GLY A 98 0.05 -13.74 7.38
CA GLY A 98 -0.98 -12.68 7.40
C GLY A 98 -0.44 -11.26 7.28
N TYR A 99 0.88 -11.09 7.43
CA TYR A 99 1.62 -9.83 7.26
C TYR A 99 2.82 -10.07 6.35
N LEU A 100 3.50 -8.99 5.92
CA LEU A 100 4.70 -9.12 5.11
C LEU A 100 5.84 -9.71 5.93
N LYS A 101 6.59 -10.63 5.32
CA LYS A 101 7.63 -11.39 6.00
C LYS A 101 8.84 -11.59 5.07
N ARG A 102 9.97 -10.98 5.41
CA ARG A 102 11.20 -11.01 4.59
C ARG A 102 11.72 -12.42 4.24
N THR A 103 11.39 -13.41 5.05
CA THR A 103 11.75 -14.82 4.78
C THR A 103 10.79 -15.52 3.82
N GLU A 104 9.66 -14.88 3.48
CA GLU A 104 8.65 -15.42 2.57
C GLU A 104 8.91 -14.98 1.12
N SER A 105 9.35 -13.74 0.92
CA SER A 105 9.62 -13.22 -0.41
C SER A 105 10.72 -12.15 -0.38
N LYS A 106 11.55 -12.10 -1.43
CA LYS A 106 12.54 -11.04 -1.63
C LYS A 106 11.90 -9.65 -1.81
N PHE A 107 10.64 -9.62 -2.21
CA PHE A 107 9.85 -8.39 -2.39
C PHE A 107 9.23 -7.87 -1.09
N ASP A 108 9.24 -8.65 -0.02
CA ASP A 108 8.85 -8.19 1.31
C ASP A 108 10.03 -7.43 1.94
N HIS A 109 10.26 -6.20 1.49
CA HIS A 109 11.45 -5.41 1.83
C HIS A 109 11.57 -5.12 3.32
N PHE A 110 10.46 -5.14 4.06
CA PHE A 110 10.42 -4.94 5.50
C PHE A 110 9.42 -5.90 6.17
N GLY A 111 9.80 -6.47 7.30
CA GLY A 111 8.89 -7.29 8.12
C GLY A 111 7.86 -6.40 8.80
N ALA A 112 6.59 -6.73 8.64
CA ALA A 112 5.48 -5.93 9.11
C ALA A 112 4.72 -6.60 10.27
N GLY A 113 3.81 -5.86 10.90
CA GLY A 113 2.98 -6.31 12.04
C GLY A 113 2.71 -5.20 13.06
N HIS A 114 3.62 -4.22 13.18
CA HIS A 114 3.47 -3.06 14.05
C HIS A 114 3.16 -1.80 13.24
N ALA A 115 2.21 -0.99 13.73
CA ALA A 115 1.85 0.28 13.12
C ALA A 115 2.92 1.35 13.29
N SER A 116 2.89 2.34 12.41
CA SER A 116 3.70 3.57 12.46
C SER A 116 5.20 3.36 12.18
N THR A 117 5.59 2.20 11.63
CA THR A 117 7.01 1.84 11.42
C THR A 117 7.51 2.11 10.00
N SER A 118 6.62 2.22 9.02
CA SER A 118 6.97 2.25 7.60
C SER A 118 7.82 3.46 7.21
N ILE A 119 7.50 4.64 7.74
CA ILE A 119 8.20 5.88 7.39
C ILE A 119 9.65 5.82 7.89
N SER A 120 9.86 5.40 9.15
CA SER A 120 11.21 5.21 9.70
C SER A 120 12.03 4.19 8.91
N ALA A 121 11.40 3.08 8.52
CA ALA A 121 12.06 2.03 7.76
C ALA A 121 12.44 2.52 6.35
N ALA A 122 11.52 3.16 5.62
CA ALA A 122 11.77 3.70 4.29
C ALA A 122 12.82 4.82 4.31
N LEU A 123 12.78 5.71 5.31
CA LEU A 123 13.79 6.75 5.52
C LEU A 123 15.17 6.13 5.76
N GLY A 124 15.27 5.11 6.62
CA GLY A 124 16.53 4.40 6.86
C GLY A 124 17.09 3.74 5.59
N MET A 125 16.20 3.16 4.75
CA MET A 125 16.60 2.61 3.45
C MET A 125 17.09 3.72 2.49
N ALA A 126 16.44 4.88 2.47
CA ALA A 126 16.86 6.03 1.66
C ALA A 126 18.21 6.59 2.10
N ILE A 127 18.44 6.74 3.41
CA ILE A 127 19.75 7.16 3.96
C ILE A 127 20.84 6.15 3.58
N ALA A 128 20.57 4.85 3.70
CA ALA A 128 21.52 3.80 3.34
C ALA A 128 21.81 3.79 1.83
N ARG A 129 20.79 4.03 0.97
CA ARG A 129 20.95 4.23 -0.46
C ARG A 129 21.92 5.35 -0.77
N ASP A 130 21.69 6.53 -0.18
CA ASP A 130 22.49 7.73 -0.43
C ASP A 130 23.95 7.51 0.04
N ALA A 131 24.11 6.89 1.21
CA ALA A 131 25.45 6.56 1.74
C ALA A 131 26.24 5.58 0.85
N LYS A 132 25.54 4.76 0.05
CA LYS A 132 26.16 3.83 -0.91
C LYS A 132 26.30 4.41 -2.31
N GLY A 133 25.79 5.60 -2.57
CA GLY A 133 25.75 6.19 -3.91
C GLY A 133 24.80 5.47 -4.88
N GLU A 134 23.80 4.76 -4.34
CA GLU A 134 22.75 4.11 -5.11
C GLU A 134 21.60 5.11 -5.40
N ASN A 135 20.68 4.75 -6.30
CA ASN A 135 19.63 5.67 -6.76
C ASN A 135 18.21 5.06 -6.75
N HIS A 136 18.02 3.90 -6.12
CA HIS A 136 16.72 3.26 -6.06
C HIS A 136 15.71 4.10 -5.25
N LYS A 137 14.44 3.95 -5.58
CA LYS A 137 13.35 4.64 -4.89
C LYS A 137 13.00 3.93 -3.58
N CYS A 138 12.64 4.72 -2.58
CA CYS A 138 12.12 4.21 -1.30
C CYS A 138 10.73 4.79 -1.07
N VAL A 139 9.76 3.93 -0.85
CA VAL A 139 8.34 4.29 -0.70
C VAL A 139 7.80 3.69 0.59
N ALA A 140 7.16 4.51 1.43
CA ALA A 140 6.35 4.08 2.55
C ALA A 140 4.87 4.25 2.21
N VAL A 141 4.06 3.21 2.44
CA VAL A 141 2.59 3.29 2.36
C VAL A 141 2.05 3.13 3.77
N ILE A 142 1.36 4.15 4.26
CA ILE A 142 0.85 4.22 5.62
C ILE A 142 -0.64 4.60 5.62
N GLY A 143 -1.43 3.95 6.47
CA GLY A 143 -2.82 4.32 6.70
C GLY A 143 -2.96 5.51 7.65
N ASP A 144 -4.10 6.20 7.59
CA ASP A 144 -4.45 7.34 8.43
C ASP A 144 -4.35 7.02 9.93
N GLY A 145 -4.87 5.88 10.36
CA GLY A 145 -4.78 5.43 11.75
C GLY A 145 -3.33 5.20 12.20
N ALA A 146 -2.49 4.59 11.36
CA ALA A 146 -1.09 4.35 11.68
C ALA A 146 -0.26 5.65 11.69
N LEU A 147 -0.63 6.66 10.90
CA LEU A 147 0.04 7.96 10.87
C LEU A 147 -0.12 8.72 12.19
N THR A 148 -1.13 8.44 12.99
CA THR A 148 -1.32 9.09 14.30
C THR A 148 -0.33 8.63 15.37
N GLY A 149 0.42 7.58 15.13
CA GLY A 149 1.40 7.06 16.08
C GLY A 149 2.64 7.93 16.18
N GLY A 150 3.20 8.06 17.40
CA GLY A 150 4.36 8.92 17.67
C GLY A 150 5.56 8.63 16.79
N MET A 151 5.86 7.34 16.55
CA MET A 151 6.99 6.93 15.72
C MET A 151 6.89 7.45 14.27
N ALA A 152 5.67 7.48 13.69
CA ALA A 152 5.46 8.04 12.35
C ALA A 152 5.74 9.55 12.33
N LEU A 153 5.29 10.27 13.37
CA LEU A 153 5.51 11.72 13.49
C LEU A 153 7.00 12.04 13.71
N GLU A 154 7.69 11.26 14.53
CA GLU A 154 9.13 11.37 14.73
C GLU A 154 9.92 11.15 13.42
N ALA A 155 9.51 10.15 12.63
CA ALA A 155 10.13 9.87 11.35
C ALA A 155 9.90 11.00 10.33
N ILE A 156 8.71 11.59 10.28
CA ILE A 156 8.41 12.76 9.43
C ILE A 156 9.26 13.95 9.87
N ASN A 157 9.34 14.20 11.17
CA ASN A 157 10.16 15.28 11.70
C ASN A 157 11.66 15.09 11.36
N HIS A 158 12.17 13.86 11.49
CA HIS A 158 13.55 13.54 11.09
C HIS A 158 13.75 13.73 9.58
N ALA A 159 12.81 13.23 8.75
CA ALA A 159 12.88 13.36 7.30
C ALA A 159 12.97 14.83 6.86
N GLY A 160 12.25 15.74 7.55
CA GLY A 160 12.32 17.16 7.30
C GLY A 160 13.69 17.81 7.49
N THR A 161 14.62 17.16 8.19
CA THR A 161 16.01 17.59 8.35
C THR A 161 16.95 17.11 7.24
N LEU A 162 16.45 16.25 6.34
CA LEU A 162 17.24 15.58 5.29
C LEU A 162 16.70 15.88 3.88
N PRO A 163 16.73 17.18 3.44
CA PRO A 163 16.10 17.57 2.16
C PRO A 163 16.75 16.91 0.94
N GLU A 164 18.01 16.47 1.06
CA GLU A 164 18.75 15.82 -0.03
C GLU A 164 18.53 14.30 -0.08
N THR A 165 17.74 13.74 0.84
CA THR A 165 17.43 12.30 0.88
C THR A 165 15.99 12.05 0.44
N PRO A 166 15.70 12.01 -0.88
CA PRO A 166 14.34 11.88 -1.37
C PRO A 166 13.79 10.46 -1.12
N PHE A 167 12.59 10.40 -0.55
CA PHE A 167 11.76 9.20 -0.49
C PHE A 167 10.29 9.62 -0.55
N LEU A 168 9.39 8.67 -0.78
CA LEU A 168 7.97 8.94 -0.94
C LEU A 168 7.18 8.36 0.24
N VAL A 169 6.30 9.15 0.81
CA VAL A 169 5.29 8.69 1.78
C VAL A 169 3.91 8.82 1.13
N ILE A 170 3.20 7.71 1.05
CA ILE A 170 1.83 7.65 0.55
C ILE A 170 0.90 7.43 1.75
N LEU A 171 0.06 8.41 2.02
CA LEU A 171 -1.02 8.29 2.98
C LEU A 171 -2.23 7.68 2.29
N ASN A 172 -2.60 6.46 2.70
CA ASN A 172 -3.82 5.79 2.27
C ASN A 172 -4.91 6.03 3.31
N ASP A 173 -5.85 6.89 3.00
CA ASP A 173 -7.00 7.23 3.84
C ASP A 173 -8.29 6.77 3.16
N ASN A 174 -8.89 5.72 3.70
CA ASN A 174 -10.13 5.12 3.18
C ASN A 174 -11.34 5.46 4.06
N ASP A 175 -11.23 6.41 4.97
CA ASP A 175 -12.25 6.72 5.99
C ASP A 175 -12.69 5.48 6.83
N MET A 176 -11.89 4.41 6.81
CA MET A 176 -12.17 3.11 7.43
C MET A 176 -11.17 2.86 8.56
N SER A 177 -11.48 3.30 9.76
CA SER A 177 -10.75 2.93 10.97
C SER A 177 -11.59 2.02 11.87
N ILE A 178 -10.95 1.21 12.70
CA ILE A 178 -11.60 0.33 13.68
C ILE A 178 -12.42 1.17 14.69
N SER A 179 -11.93 2.36 15.01
CA SER A 179 -12.60 3.36 15.85
C SER A 179 -12.55 4.73 15.15
N PRO A 180 -13.48 5.64 15.43
CA PRO A 180 -13.39 7.00 14.91
C PRO A 180 -12.01 7.59 15.23
N PRO A 181 -11.33 8.19 14.25
CA PRO A 181 -10.03 8.80 14.47
C PRO A 181 -10.11 9.94 15.48
N VAL A 182 -9.23 9.92 16.47
CA VAL A 182 -9.16 10.93 17.52
C VAL A 182 -7.87 11.72 17.42
N GLY A 183 -7.91 13.00 17.81
CA GLY A 183 -6.74 13.85 17.92
C GLY A 183 -6.67 14.97 16.89
N ALA A 184 -5.79 15.93 17.18
CA ALA A 184 -5.64 17.14 16.37
C ALA A 184 -5.09 16.87 14.97
N LEU A 185 -4.23 15.84 14.81
CA LEU A 185 -3.65 15.49 13.53
C LEU A 185 -4.73 15.02 12.54
N SER A 186 -5.61 14.11 12.97
CA SER A 186 -6.74 13.64 12.17
C SER A 186 -7.64 14.80 11.75
N THR A 187 -7.98 15.70 12.70
CA THR A 187 -8.75 16.92 12.42
C THR A 187 -8.03 17.83 11.41
N TYR A 188 -6.70 17.96 11.52
CA TYR A 188 -5.89 18.76 10.60
C TYR A 188 -5.86 18.15 9.19
N LEU A 189 -5.61 16.85 9.07
CA LEU A 189 -5.59 16.16 7.78
C LEU A 189 -6.95 16.25 7.08
N ASN A 190 -8.04 16.09 7.81
CA ASN A 190 -9.39 16.31 7.28
C ASN A 190 -9.60 17.76 6.78
N LYS A 191 -9.11 18.77 7.50
CA LYS A 191 -9.17 20.16 7.04
C LYS A 191 -8.35 20.37 5.77
N VAL A 192 -7.16 19.78 5.70
CA VAL A 192 -6.30 19.85 4.50
C VAL A 192 -7.00 19.20 3.32
N ARG A 193 -7.55 17.99 3.49
CA ARG A 193 -8.31 17.25 2.46
C ARG A 193 -9.52 18.05 1.94
N LEU A 194 -10.25 18.72 2.83
CA LEU A 194 -11.42 19.51 2.49
C LEU A 194 -11.07 20.94 2.03
N SER A 195 -9.79 21.30 1.96
CA SER A 195 -9.39 22.63 1.48
C SER A 195 -9.69 22.84 -0.01
N PRO A 196 -10.16 24.02 -0.44
CA PRO A 196 -10.54 24.28 -1.82
C PRO A 196 -9.47 23.94 -2.87
N PRO A 197 -8.17 24.21 -2.66
CA PRO A 197 -7.13 23.85 -3.62
C PRO A 197 -7.00 22.34 -3.83
N LEU A 198 -7.11 21.54 -2.76
CA LEU A 198 -7.02 20.08 -2.84
C LEU A 198 -8.29 19.45 -3.40
N GLN A 199 -9.46 19.98 -3.10
CA GLN A 199 -10.71 19.57 -3.74
C GLN A 199 -10.70 19.85 -5.24
N PHE A 200 -10.19 21.00 -5.66
CA PHE A 200 -10.04 21.32 -7.07
C PHE A 200 -9.10 20.33 -7.78
N LEU A 201 -7.94 20.03 -7.17
CA LEU A 201 -7.00 19.02 -7.68
C LEU A 201 -7.64 17.63 -7.71
N SER A 202 -8.34 17.22 -6.67
CA SER A 202 -9.04 15.93 -6.59
C SER A 202 -10.09 15.79 -7.69
N ASN A 203 -10.92 16.80 -7.88
CA ASN A 203 -11.95 16.82 -8.92
C ASN A 203 -11.32 16.78 -10.32
N SER A 204 -10.25 17.57 -10.55
CA SER A 204 -9.53 17.56 -11.83
C SER A 204 -8.86 16.21 -12.13
N VAL A 205 -8.33 15.53 -11.10
CA VAL A 205 -7.75 14.18 -11.24
C VAL A 205 -8.85 13.15 -11.48
N GLN A 206 -10.00 13.28 -10.83
CA GLN A 206 -11.17 12.40 -11.08
C GLN A 206 -11.74 12.58 -12.48
N GLU A 207 -11.75 13.79 -13.01
CA GLU A 207 -12.16 14.07 -14.41
C GLU A 207 -11.15 13.53 -15.42
N LEU A 208 -9.85 13.50 -15.08
CA LEU A 208 -8.79 12.95 -15.91
C LEU A 208 -8.63 11.44 -15.72
N SER A 209 -9.07 10.90 -14.59
CA SER A 209 -9.03 9.48 -14.27
C SER A 209 -10.28 8.80 -14.80
N LEU A 210 -10.11 7.92 -15.77
CA LEU A 210 -11.16 6.99 -16.23
C LEU A 210 -11.45 5.89 -15.20
N ILE A 211 -10.83 5.95 -14.03
CA ILE A 211 -11.04 5.01 -12.93
C ILE A 211 -12.17 5.56 -12.06
N HIS A 212 -13.40 5.17 -12.36
CA HIS A 212 -14.51 5.33 -11.44
C HIS A 212 -14.35 4.31 -10.31
N ILE A 213 -13.75 4.73 -9.18
CA ILE A 213 -13.88 4.00 -7.93
C ILE A 213 -15.32 4.27 -7.44
N SER A 214 -16.24 3.36 -7.75
CA SER A 214 -17.58 3.39 -7.17
C SER A 214 -17.44 3.09 -5.68
N GLU A 215 -17.66 4.09 -4.82
CA GLU A 215 -17.85 3.85 -3.39
C GLU A 215 -18.96 2.81 -3.19
N PRO A 216 -18.75 1.81 -2.33
CA PRO A 216 -19.83 0.93 -1.92
C PRO A 216 -20.87 1.79 -1.19
N THR A 217 -22.02 2.01 -1.80
CA THR A 217 -23.15 2.72 -1.22
C THR A 217 -23.48 2.11 0.15
N ARG A 218 -23.31 2.88 1.22
CA ARG A 218 -23.90 2.55 2.52
C ARG A 218 -25.40 2.41 2.34
N ARG A 219 -25.93 1.19 2.43
CA ARG A 219 -27.36 1.01 2.70
C ARG A 219 -27.56 1.35 4.18
N THR A 220 -28.14 2.51 4.44
CA THR A 220 -28.79 2.83 5.71
C THR A 220 -30.01 1.94 5.85
N SER A 221 -29.99 1.05 6.80
CA SER A 221 -31.19 0.41 7.36
C SER A 221 -31.22 0.72 8.84
#